data_bc6b4ce8f76be6daaa2e19407e50db4c
#
_entry.id   bc6b4ce8f76be6daaa2e19407e50db4c
#
_cell.length_a   1.000
_cell.length_b   1.000
_cell.length_c   1.000
_cell.angle_alpha   90.00
_cell.angle_beta   90.00
_cell.angle_gamma   90.00
#
_symmetry.space_group_name_H-M   'P 1'
#
loop_
_entity.id
_entity.type
_entity.pdbx_description
1 polymer ?
#
loop_
_entity_poly.entity_id
_entity_poly.type
_entity_poly.pdbx_seq_one_letter_code
_entity_poly.pdbx_strand_id
1 'polypeptide(L)'
;LKINKKNSQYVAVLVKPNEEILEKIKNLPFDYYQLYDCTPEQINSIKINYNKKIITAFTIKDKSDLEKYQDFNEVTDIYLFDSKGYEKSEAFDHDLIKDIKINKKLMIAGNIKYNDDLENYGKIADFIDLSGGLETSGLKDLSKIEIFLKKVKQIKNET
;
A
#
# COMPACT_ATOMS: atom_id res chain seq x y z
N LEU A 1 -13.61 -15.97 -11.19
CA LEU A 1 -12.73 -15.11 -12.01
C LEU A 1 -11.49 -15.92 -12.41
N LYS A 2 -11.37 -16.28 -13.70
CA LYS A 2 -10.13 -16.84 -14.26
C LYS A 2 -9.21 -15.68 -14.66
N ILE A 3 -8.61 -15.02 -13.66
CA ILE A 3 -7.62 -13.99 -13.95
C ILE A 3 -6.25 -14.68 -13.99
N ASN A 4 -5.53 -14.52 -15.10
CA ASN A 4 -4.15 -14.99 -15.19
C ASN A 4 -3.25 -14.03 -14.42
N LYS A 5 -2.86 -14.40 -13.22
CA LYS A 5 -1.99 -13.61 -12.34
C LYS A 5 -0.62 -13.30 -12.96
N LYS A 6 -0.13 -14.18 -13.84
CA LYS A 6 1.27 -14.11 -14.30
C LYS A 6 2.22 -13.93 -13.11
N ASN A 7 2.96 -12.81 -13.10
CA ASN A 7 3.89 -12.45 -12.03
C ASN A 7 3.31 -11.43 -11.03
N SER A 8 1.98 -11.21 -11.05
CA SER A 8 1.32 -10.25 -10.16
C SER A 8 0.82 -10.92 -8.89
N GLN A 9 0.85 -10.18 -7.80
CA GLN A 9 0.23 -10.55 -6.53
C GLN A 9 -1.08 -9.78 -6.37
N TYR A 10 -2.08 -10.39 -5.75
CA TYR A 10 -3.37 -9.76 -5.52
C TYR A 10 -3.51 -9.33 -4.08
N VAL A 11 -3.98 -8.11 -3.90
CA VAL A 11 -4.19 -7.48 -2.60
C VAL A 11 -5.68 -7.19 -2.43
N ALA A 12 -6.28 -7.63 -1.33
CA ALA A 12 -7.59 -7.17 -0.91
C ALA A 12 -7.42 -5.93 -0.03
N VAL A 13 -7.99 -4.81 -0.43
CA VAL A 13 -7.97 -3.56 0.34
C VAL A 13 -9.22 -3.51 1.22
N LEU A 14 -9.02 -3.42 2.52
CA LEU A 14 -10.07 -3.56 3.53
C LEU A 14 -9.94 -2.46 4.59
N VAL A 15 -11.07 -1.83 4.91
CA VAL A 15 -11.16 -0.85 5.99
C VAL A 15 -11.95 -1.47 7.13
N LYS A 16 -11.29 -1.71 8.27
CA LYS A 16 -11.90 -2.28 9.49
C LYS A 16 -12.86 -3.44 9.17
N PRO A 17 -12.38 -4.50 8.47
CA PRO A 17 -13.24 -5.58 7.99
C PRO A 17 -13.88 -6.33 9.15
N ASN A 18 -15.15 -6.70 8.98
CA ASN A 18 -15.85 -7.61 9.88
C ASN A 18 -15.65 -9.07 9.43
N GLU A 19 -16.05 -10.02 10.28
CA GLU A 19 -15.92 -11.44 10.02
C GLU A 19 -16.69 -11.88 8.76
N GLU A 20 -17.85 -11.31 8.50
CA GLU A 20 -18.67 -11.62 7.32
C GLU A 20 -17.91 -11.34 6.00
N ILE A 21 -17.23 -10.20 5.94
CA ILE A 21 -16.42 -9.82 4.75
C ILE A 21 -15.23 -10.77 4.62
N LEU A 22 -14.52 -11.03 5.71
CA LEU A 22 -13.35 -11.92 5.72
C LEU A 22 -13.71 -13.34 5.28
N GLU A 23 -14.82 -13.89 5.77
CA GLU A 23 -15.33 -15.20 5.37
C GLU A 23 -15.69 -15.27 3.87
N LYS A 24 -16.31 -14.21 3.32
CA LYS A 24 -16.64 -14.14 1.89
C LYS A 24 -15.40 -14.17 0.99
N ILE A 25 -14.27 -13.59 1.44
CA ILE A 25 -13.08 -13.45 0.62
C ILE A 25 -11.97 -14.47 0.92
N LYS A 26 -12.07 -15.25 2.00
CA LYS A 26 -11.00 -16.15 2.45
C LYS A 26 -10.49 -17.13 1.40
N ASN A 27 -11.38 -17.61 0.53
CA ASN A 27 -11.06 -18.56 -0.54
C ASN A 27 -10.70 -17.89 -1.87
N LEU A 28 -10.74 -16.56 -1.92
CA LEU A 28 -10.29 -15.83 -3.11
C LEU A 28 -8.76 -15.78 -3.18
N PRO A 29 -8.18 -15.71 -4.38
CA PRO A 29 -6.74 -15.86 -4.58
C PRO A 29 -5.94 -14.59 -4.22
N PHE A 30 -6.26 -13.97 -3.08
CA PHE A 30 -5.47 -12.86 -2.55
C PHE A 30 -4.21 -13.36 -1.87
N ASP A 31 -3.10 -12.69 -2.14
CA ASP A 31 -1.79 -12.95 -1.53
C ASP A 31 -1.63 -12.12 -0.25
N TYR A 32 -2.21 -10.92 -0.23
CA TYR A 32 -2.16 -9.97 0.88
C TYR A 32 -3.56 -9.45 1.22
N TYR A 33 -3.73 -9.12 2.51
CA TYR A 33 -4.78 -8.23 2.98
C TYR A 33 -4.14 -6.90 3.39
N GLN A 34 -4.58 -5.80 2.76
CA GLN A 34 -4.20 -4.44 3.11
C GLN A 34 -5.26 -3.88 4.04
N LEU A 35 -4.88 -3.61 5.28
CA LEU A 35 -5.81 -3.31 6.36
C LEU A 35 -5.63 -1.87 6.83
N TYR A 36 -6.73 -1.11 6.79
CA TYR A 36 -6.87 0.22 7.37
C TYR A 36 -7.67 0.15 8.67
N ASP A 37 -7.39 1.05 9.61
CA ASP A 37 -8.15 1.28 10.85
C ASP A 37 -8.35 0.04 11.73
N CYS A 38 -7.37 -0.85 11.76
CA CYS A 38 -7.34 -2.03 12.61
C CYS A 38 -6.33 -1.87 13.73
N THR A 39 -6.60 -2.48 14.89
CA THR A 39 -5.61 -2.59 15.98
C THR A 39 -4.62 -3.73 15.73
N PRO A 40 -3.45 -3.74 16.42
CA PRO A 40 -2.50 -4.85 16.29
C PRO A 40 -3.13 -6.22 16.60
N GLU A 41 -4.01 -6.30 17.59
CA GLU A 41 -4.70 -7.55 17.98
C GLU A 41 -5.65 -8.03 16.89
N GLN A 42 -6.39 -7.10 16.27
CA GLN A 42 -7.28 -7.42 15.14
C GLN A 42 -6.47 -7.93 13.94
N ILE A 43 -5.36 -7.26 13.61
CA ILE A 43 -4.47 -7.69 12.52
C ILE A 43 -3.89 -9.06 12.81
N ASN A 44 -3.41 -9.32 14.02
CA ASN A 44 -2.87 -10.62 14.42
C ASN A 44 -3.91 -11.73 14.27
N SER A 45 -5.13 -11.48 14.74
CA SER A 45 -6.24 -12.42 14.57
C SER A 45 -6.54 -12.73 13.11
N ILE A 46 -6.62 -11.70 12.27
CA ILE A 46 -6.83 -11.87 10.83
C ILE A 46 -5.68 -12.66 10.19
N LYS A 47 -4.44 -12.32 10.50
CA LYS A 47 -3.24 -12.98 9.97
C LYS A 47 -3.24 -14.47 10.27
N ILE A 48 -3.54 -14.85 11.50
CA ILE A 48 -3.55 -16.26 11.94
C ILE A 48 -4.75 -17.00 11.35
N ASN A 49 -5.97 -16.46 11.50
CA ASN A 49 -7.19 -17.17 11.11
C ASN A 49 -7.32 -17.37 9.60
N TYR A 50 -6.82 -16.43 8.81
CA TYR A 50 -6.95 -16.47 7.34
C TYR A 50 -5.65 -16.83 6.63
N ASN A 51 -4.55 -16.99 7.35
CA ASN A 51 -3.23 -17.32 6.81
C ASN A 51 -2.83 -16.42 5.63
N LYS A 52 -2.96 -15.09 5.82
CA LYS A 52 -2.64 -14.08 4.81
C LYS A 52 -1.46 -13.23 5.24
N LYS A 53 -0.66 -12.78 4.26
CA LYS A 53 0.31 -11.71 4.50
C LYS A 53 -0.41 -10.39 4.66
N ILE A 54 0.13 -9.53 5.51
CA ILE A 54 -0.52 -8.28 5.91
C ILE A 54 0.26 -7.07 5.43
N ILE A 55 -0.46 -6.17 4.79
CA ILE A 55 -0.05 -4.79 4.57
C ILE A 55 -0.83 -3.93 5.56
N THR A 56 -0.16 -3.34 6.54
CA THR A 56 -0.82 -2.42 7.48
C THR A 56 -0.72 -1.01 6.95
N ALA A 57 -1.88 -0.40 6.69
CA ALA A 57 -1.98 0.93 6.13
C ALA A 57 -2.21 1.98 7.22
N PHE A 58 -1.38 3.00 7.23
CA PHE A 58 -1.45 4.16 8.10
C PHE A 58 -1.77 5.40 7.28
N THR A 59 -2.77 6.14 7.72
CA THR A 59 -3.13 7.42 7.14
C THR A 59 -2.29 8.51 7.78
N ILE A 60 -1.36 9.09 7.04
CA ILE A 60 -0.39 10.05 7.53
C ILE A 60 -0.80 11.47 7.14
N LYS A 61 -0.84 12.36 8.11
CA LYS A 61 -1.00 13.80 7.91
C LYS A 61 0.24 14.56 8.40
N ASP A 62 0.73 14.14 9.57
CA ASP A 62 1.89 14.78 10.20
C ASP A 62 2.76 13.74 10.92
N LYS A 63 3.84 14.23 11.53
CA LYS A 63 4.84 13.37 12.21
C LYS A 63 4.25 12.55 13.37
N SER A 64 3.21 13.02 14.02
CA SER A 64 2.59 12.30 15.16
C SER A 64 1.86 11.02 14.72
N ASP A 65 1.38 10.98 13.47
CA ASP A 65 0.74 9.78 12.93
C ASP A 65 1.77 8.65 12.72
N LEU A 66 3.05 9.01 12.56
CA LEU A 66 4.14 8.05 12.35
C LEU A 66 4.63 7.38 13.64
N GLU A 67 4.28 7.89 14.82
CA GLU A 67 4.77 7.33 16.09
C GLU A 67 4.18 5.95 16.39
N LYS A 68 3.00 5.66 15.87
CA LYS A 68 2.22 4.46 16.19
C LYS A 68 2.59 3.21 15.40
N TYR A 69 3.35 3.32 14.31
CA TYR A 69 3.61 2.16 13.45
C TYR A 69 4.38 1.04 14.17
N GLN A 70 5.19 1.38 15.15
CA GLN A 70 6.03 0.42 15.88
C GLN A 70 5.21 -0.64 16.62
N ASP A 71 4.01 -0.29 17.11
CA ASP A 71 3.11 -1.20 17.82
C ASP A 71 2.64 -2.36 16.92
N PHE A 72 2.74 -2.19 15.61
CA PHE A 72 2.32 -3.16 14.59
C PHE A 72 3.45 -4.05 14.08
N ASN A 73 4.68 -3.90 14.61
CA ASN A 73 5.86 -4.54 14.07
C ASN A 73 5.75 -6.06 13.99
N GLU A 74 5.19 -6.71 15.00
CA GLU A 74 5.09 -8.19 15.06
C GLU A 74 4.00 -8.75 14.13
N VAL A 75 3.00 -7.95 13.79
CA VAL A 75 1.83 -8.42 13.04
C VAL A 75 1.82 -8.02 11.56
N THR A 76 2.70 -7.12 11.16
CA THR A 76 2.79 -6.55 9.80
C THR A 76 3.89 -7.21 8.99
N ASP A 77 3.65 -7.42 7.69
CA ASP A 77 4.67 -7.85 6.72
C ASP A 77 5.19 -6.67 5.88
N ILE A 78 4.32 -5.72 5.56
CA ILE A 78 4.63 -4.49 4.82
C ILE A 78 3.89 -3.32 5.48
N TYR A 79 4.58 -2.22 5.74
CA TYR A 79 3.93 -0.96 6.10
C TYR A 79 3.51 -0.20 4.85
N LEU A 80 2.31 0.36 4.86
CA LEU A 80 1.87 1.33 3.87
C LEU A 80 1.61 2.67 4.56
N PHE A 81 2.32 3.71 4.13
CA PHE A 81 2.04 5.09 4.52
C PHE A 81 1.30 5.79 3.39
N ASP A 82 0.07 6.18 3.66
CA ASP A 82 -0.84 6.79 2.70
C ASP A 82 -1.27 8.18 3.18
N SER A 83 -1.61 9.06 2.27
CA SER A 83 -2.11 10.38 2.62
C SER A 83 -3.54 10.33 3.17
N LYS A 84 -3.88 11.28 4.05
CA LYS A 84 -5.22 11.36 4.64
C LYS A 84 -6.24 11.87 3.63
N GLY A 85 -7.35 11.16 3.49
CA GLY A 85 -8.54 11.57 2.73
C GLY A 85 -8.89 10.64 1.57
N TYR A 86 -10.13 10.16 1.57
CA TYR A 86 -10.63 9.23 0.54
C TYR A 86 -11.00 9.93 -0.78
N GLU A 87 -11.37 11.22 -0.76
CA GLU A 87 -11.83 11.94 -1.95
C GLU A 87 -10.92 13.08 -2.41
N LYS A 88 -10.20 13.69 -1.49
CA LYS A 88 -9.15 14.70 -1.74
C LYS A 88 -8.02 14.45 -0.76
N SER A 89 -7.12 13.56 -1.12
CA SER A 89 -5.93 13.35 -0.30
C SER A 89 -5.06 14.61 -0.35
N GLU A 90 -4.90 15.25 0.80
CA GLU A 90 -3.79 16.19 0.97
C GLU A 90 -2.51 15.34 0.96
N ALA A 91 -1.63 15.57 -0.02
CA ALA A 91 -0.35 14.90 -0.06
C ALA A 91 0.37 15.14 1.27
N PHE A 92 0.76 14.09 1.96
CA PHE A 92 1.70 14.28 3.05
C PHE A 92 3.12 14.45 2.50
N ASP A 93 3.94 15.19 3.23
CA ASP A 93 5.32 15.38 2.87
C ASP A 93 6.10 14.08 3.10
N HIS A 94 6.50 13.41 2.00
CA HIS A 94 7.28 12.17 2.07
C HIS A 94 8.66 12.36 2.75
N ASP A 95 9.11 13.60 2.93
CA ASP A 95 10.32 13.89 3.69
C ASP A 95 10.17 13.54 5.19
N LEU A 96 8.94 13.49 5.69
CA LEU A 96 8.65 13.08 7.07
C LEU A 96 9.10 11.64 7.38
N ILE A 97 9.22 10.78 6.38
CA ILE A 97 9.58 9.37 6.55
C ILE A 97 11.06 9.07 6.28
N LYS A 98 11.85 10.04 5.81
CA LYS A 98 13.28 9.84 5.47
C LYS A 98 14.13 9.42 6.67
N ASP A 99 13.80 9.92 7.86
CA ASP A 99 14.56 9.66 9.09
C ASP A 99 14.02 8.49 9.92
N ILE A 100 12.97 7.83 9.44
CA ILE A 100 12.34 6.74 10.18
C ILE A 100 13.07 5.43 9.91
N LYS A 101 13.53 4.79 10.99
CA LYS A 101 14.15 3.46 10.92
C LYS A 101 13.06 2.38 10.87
N ILE A 102 12.71 1.94 9.69
CA ILE A 102 11.74 0.86 9.49
C ILE A 102 12.51 -0.45 9.24
N ASN A 103 12.22 -1.47 10.07
CA ASN A 103 12.86 -2.79 9.97
C ASN A 103 12.11 -3.74 9.01
N LYS A 104 11.11 -3.25 8.33
CA LYS A 104 10.26 -3.99 7.39
C LYS A 104 10.17 -3.27 6.06
N LYS A 105 9.60 -3.94 5.08
CA LYS A 105 9.33 -3.30 3.79
C LYS A 105 8.35 -2.17 3.94
N LEU A 106 8.62 -1.08 3.25
CA LEU A 106 7.79 0.12 3.21
C LEU A 106 7.16 0.29 1.83
N MET A 107 5.88 0.53 1.83
CA MET A 107 5.10 0.99 0.69
C MET A 107 4.64 2.43 0.96
N ILE A 108 4.69 3.27 -0.06
CA ILE A 108 4.18 4.65 0.01
C ILE A 108 3.07 4.86 -0.99
N ALA A 109 2.07 5.64 -0.58
CA ALA A 109 0.94 6.07 -1.39
C ALA A 109 0.68 7.56 -1.19
N GLY A 110 -0.40 8.05 -1.75
CA GLY A 110 -0.89 9.41 -1.55
C GLY A 110 -0.37 10.40 -2.57
N ASN A 111 -1.27 10.83 -3.44
CA ASN A 111 -1.06 11.86 -4.47
C ASN A 111 0.14 11.63 -5.42
N ILE A 112 0.65 10.41 -5.50
CA ILE A 112 1.70 10.03 -6.45
C ILE A 112 1.11 9.97 -7.86
N LYS A 113 1.79 10.55 -8.84
CA LYS A 113 1.34 10.63 -10.23
C LYS A 113 2.19 9.73 -11.13
N TYR A 114 1.60 9.27 -12.23
CA TYR A 114 2.26 8.41 -13.21
C TYR A 114 3.52 9.01 -13.84
N ASN A 115 3.64 10.34 -13.83
CA ASN A 115 4.74 11.10 -14.43
C ASN A 115 5.73 11.67 -13.41
N ASP A 116 5.53 11.42 -12.10
CA ASP A 116 6.47 11.86 -11.07
C ASP A 116 7.86 11.23 -11.26
N ASP A 117 8.85 11.86 -10.65
CA ASP A 117 10.19 11.31 -10.55
C ASP A 117 10.21 10.16 -9.50
N LEU A 118 10.33 8.94 -9.99
CA LEU A 118 10.28 7.74 -9.14
C LEU A 118 11.59 7.47 -8.39
N GLU A 119 12.72 8.06 -8.79
CA GLU A 119 14.00 7.84 -8.11
C GLU A 119 13.95 8.33 -6.67
N ASN A 120 13.29 9.45 -6.42
CA ASN A 120 13.14 9.98 -5.08
C ASN A 120 12.31 9.06 -4.18
N TYR A 121 11.26 8.44 -4.70
CA TYR A 121 10.47 7.47 -3.97
C TYR A 121 11.25 6.17 -3.70
N GLY A 122 12.03 5.72 -4.67
CA GLY A 122 12.86 4.52 -4.53
C GLY A 122 13.96 4.61 -3.46
N LYS A 123 14.34 5.83 -3.03
CA LYS A 123 15.31 6.06 -1.94
C LYS A 123 14.69 5.85 -0.55
N ILE A 124 13.37 5.92 -0.44
CA ILE A 124 12.66 5.93 0.85
C ILE A 124 11.70 4.74 1.02
N ALA A 125 11.33 4.05 -0.05
CA ALA A 125 10.36 2.96 0.00
C ALA A 125 10.70 1.82 -0.96
N ASP A 126 10.29 0.59 -0.60
CA ASP A 126 10.43 -0.61 -1.43
C ASP A 126 9.33 -0.70 -2.49
N PHE A 127 8.18 -0.11 -2.23
CA PHE A 127 6.99 -0.17 -3.08
C PHE A 127 6.33 1.19 -3.21
N ILE A 128 5.69 1.41 -4.35
CA ILE A 128 4.86 2.60 -4.64
C ILE A 128 3.44 2.12 -4.94
N ASP A 129 2.45 2.68 -4.26
CA ASP A 129 1.03 2.42 -4.50
C ASP A 129 0.40 3.61 -5.24
N LEU A 130 -0.13 3.35 -6.43
CA LEU A 130 -0.82 4.34 -7.25
C LEU A 130 -2.24 3.88 -7.56
N SER A 131 -3.20 4.74 -7.28
CA SER A 131 -4.59 4.54 -7.72
C SER A 131 -5.07 5.70 -8.59
N GLY A 132 -5.45 6.83 -8.02
CA GLY A 132 -5.97 7.99 -8.75
C GLY A 132 -4.97 8.58 -9.75
N GLY A 133 -3.67 8.50 -9.48
CA GLY A 133 -2.62 8.95 -10.41
C GLY A 133 -2.60 8.23 -11.76
N LEU A 134 -3.26 7.07 -11.86
CA LEU A 134 -3.42 6.28 -13.08
C LEU A 134 -4.79 6.43 -13.73
N GLU A 135 -5.58 7.43 -13.33
CA GLU A 135 -6.94 7.63 -13.82
C GLU A 135 -7.08 8.89 -14.67
N THR A 136 -8.04 8.84 -15.60
CA THR A 136 -8.58 9.99 -16.34
C THR A 136 -10.09 9.94 -16.20
N SER A 137 -10.69 11.01 -15.66
CA SER A 137 -12.14 11.09 -15.42
C SER A 137 -12.68 9.91 -14.58
N GLY A 138 -11.93 9.45 -13.57
CA GLY A 138 -12.33 8.35 -12.66
C GLY A 138 -12.18 6.94 -13.24
N LEU A 139 -11.62 6.79 -14.43
CA LEU A 139 -11.38 5.49 -15.09
C LEU A 139 -9.88 5.25 -15.24
N LYS A 140 -9.44 4.00 -15.09
CA LYS A 140 -8.04 3.61 -15.30
C LYS A 140 -7.61 3.90 -16.74
N ASP A 141 -6.53 4.66 -16.88
CA ASP A 141 -5.96 5.08 -18.15
C ASP A 141 -4.77 4.19 -18.52
N LEU A 142 -4.91 3.40 -19.57
CA LEU A 142 -3.88 2.46 -20.01
C LEU A 142 -2.58 3.16 -20.40
N SER A 143 -2.65 4.35 -21.00
CA SER A 143 -1.46 5.11 -21.39
C SER A 143 -0.66 5.55 -20.16
N LYS A 144 -1.34 6.02 -19.10
CA LYS A 144 -0.70 6.37 -17.83
C LYS A 144 -0.06 5.15 -17.16
N ILE A 145 -0.76 4.01 -17.18
CA ILE A 145 -0.26 2.75 -16.63
C ILE A 145 1.01 2.31 -17.38
N GLU A 146 1.00 2.37 -18.71
CA GLU A 146 2.17 2.00 -19.52
C GLU A 146 3.38 2.90 -19.27
N ILE A 147 3.16 4.23 -19.19
CA ILE A 147 4.21 5.21 -18.89
C ILE A 147 4.82 4.90 -17.51
N PHE A 148 3.97 4.71 -16.49
CA PHE A 148 4.42 4.41 -15.14
C PHE A 148 5.24 3.11 -15.09
N LEU A 149 4.75 2.03 -15.68
CA LEU A 149 5.45 0.74 -15.69
C LEU A 149 6.78 0.79 -16.45
N LYS A 150 6.89 1.62 -17.51
CA LYS A 150 8.18 1.86 -18.20
C LYS A 150 9.18 2.52 -17.27
N LYS A 151 8.79 3.57 -16.53
CA LYS A 151 9.65 4.24 -15.54
C LYS A 151 10.14 3.28 -14.45
N VAL A 152 9.24 2.48 -13.87
CA VAL A 152 9.60 1.48 -12.85
C VAL A 152 10.65 0.48 -13.35
N LYS A 153 10.54 0.07 -14.63
CA LYS A 153 11.52 -0.85 -15.24
C LYS A 153 12.90 -0.19 -15.44
N GLN A 154 12.94 1.10 -15.75
CA GLN A 154 14.21 1.83 -15.93
C GLN A 154 15.00 1.90 -14.63
N ILE A 155 14.37 2.25 -13.52
CA ILE A 155 15.00 2.30 -12.19
C ILE A 155 15.60 0.93 -11.80
N LYS A 156 14.90 -0.18 -12.08
CA LYS A 156 15.40 -1.52 -11.76
C LYS A 156 16.60 -1.99 -12.57
N ASN A 157 16.86 -1.36 -13.72
CA ASN A 157 17.99 -1.71 -14.57
C ASN A 157 19.25 -0.88 -14.27
N GLU A 158 19.13 0.15 -13.43
CA GLU A 158 20.24 1.04 -13.03
C GLU A 158 20.79 0.68 -11.62
N THR A 159 20.16 -0.27 -10.94
CA THR A 159 20.58 -0.84 -9.64
C THR A 159 21.11 -2.25 -9.80
#